data_fe0139289ed2c366918570399761e108
#
_entry.id   fe0139289ed2c366918570399761e108
#
_cell.length_a   1.000
_cell.length_b   1.000
_cell.length_c   1.000
_cell.angle_alpha   90.00
_cell.angle_beta   90.00
_cell.angle_gamma   90.00
#
_symmetry.space_group_name_H-M   'P 1'
#
loop_
_entity.id
_entity.type
_entity.pdbx_description
1 polymer ?
#
loop_
_entity_poly.entity_id
_entity_poly.type
_entity_poly.pdbx_seq_one_letter_code
_entity_poly.pdbx_strand_id
1 'polypeptide(L)'
;MAKSKNKSKSELEDSLANTLADSINKQFKGQALKTAFFLAGDDDSPSNVKEWISSGCSMLDLAISNRPNGGFPVGRITEITGLEASGKSLLAAHTLAETQKKGGLAVYIDTESATSSEFLTAIGVDLNTMLYVPLETVEEIFETIETIVEQVRKSDKDRLVTIVVDSIMGASTKIEMSAEYDKDGYATSKSIILSKAMRKVTNWIARERICLIFTNQLRVKMGVSFGDQWTTAGC
;
A
#
# COMPACT_ATOMS: atom_id res chain seq x y z
N MET A 1 -54.01 -3.38 6.90
CA MET A 1 -53.49 -2.16 7.57
C MET A 1 -52.07 -2.28 8.13
N ALA A 2 -51.38 -3.43 8.03
CA ALA A 2 -50.00 -3.60 8.59
C ALA A 2 -48.85 -3.20 7.62
N LYS A 3 -49.07 -3.12 6.32
CA LYS A 3 -48.04 -2.73 5.34
C LYS A 3 -47.69 -1.24 5.29
N SER A 4 -48.61 -0.37 5.74
CA SER A 4 -48.40 1.11 5.73
C SER A 4 -47.47 1.62 6.83
N LYS A 5 -47.46 0.97 8.02
CA LYS A 5 -46.62 1.37 9.15
C LYS A 5 -45.14 0.99 9.00
N ASN A 6 -44.84 -0.10 8.28
CA ASN A 6 -43.45 -0.50 8.05
C ASN A 6 -42.74 0.37 7.00
N LYS A 7 -43.47 0.88 6.01
CA LYS A 7 -42.88 1.81 5.02
C LYS A 7 -42.46 3.12 5.63
N SER A 8 -43.30 3.71 6.48
CA SER A 8 -43.00 4.98 7.16
C SER A 8 -41.83 4.89 8.14
N LYS A 9 -41.60 3.74 8.77
CA LYS A 9 -40.50 3.55 9.71
C LYS A 9 -39.15 3.40 9.00
N SER A 10 -39.09 2.66 7.87
CA SER A 10 -37.88 2.55 7.05
C SER A 10 -37.51 3.89 6.40
N GLU A 11 -38.50 4.65 5.90
CA GLU A 11 -38.26 5.99 5.34
C GLU A 11 -37.78 7.00 6.38
N LEU A 12 -38.21 6.89 7.65
CA LEU A 12 -37.73 7.72 8.75
C LEU A 12 -36.33 7.32 9.24
N GLU A 13 -36.01 6.03 9.23
CA GLU A 13 -34.67 5.53 9.54
C GLU A 13 -33.68 5.94 8.45
N ASP A 14 -34.03 5.88 7.18
CA ASP A 14 -33.25 6.38 6.05
C ASP A 14 -33.03 7.90 6.13
N SER A 15 -34.04 8.66 6.55
CA SER A 15 -33.96 10.12 6.74
C SER A 15 -33.01 10.51 7.88
N LEU A 16 -33.01 9.75 8.99
CA LEU A 16 -32.11 10.00 10.12
C LEU A 16 -30.65 9.70 9.73
N ALA A 17 -30.41 8.59 9.06
CA ALA A 17 -29.09 8.21 8.59
C ALA A 17 -28.50 9.24 7.62
N ASN A 18 -29.30 9.74 6.68
CA ASN A 18 -28.90 10.81 5.77
C ASN A 18 -28.57 12.11 6.54
N THR A 19 -29.43 12.52 7.49
CA THR A 19 -29.20 13.71 8.30
C THR A 19 -27.92 13.61 9.14
N LEU A 20 -27.64 12.43 9.69
CA LEU A 20 -26.41 12.17 10.43
C LEU A 20 -25.17 12.21 9.54
N ALA A 21 -25.24 11.57 8.37
CA ALA A 21 -24.14 11.60 7.40
C ALA A 21 -23.82 13.03 6.95
N ASP A 22 -24.83 13.84 6.66
CA ASP A 22 -24.66 15.25 6.30
C ASP A 22 -24.08 16.07 7.46
N SER A 23 -24.54 15.83 8.67
CA SER A 23 -24.02 16.52 9.87
C SER A 23 -22.53 16.20 10.10
N ILE A 24 -22.15 14.94 10.01
CA ILE A 24 -20.75 14.47 10.15
C ILE A 24 -19.91 15.10 9.03
N ASN A 25 -20.35 15.02 7.79
CA ASN A 25 -19.61 15.58 6.66
C ASN A 25 -19.49 17.14 6.74
N LYS A 26 -20.47 17.82 7.35
CA LYS A 26 -20.37 19.26 7.63
C LYS A 26 -19.40 19.58 8.76
N GLN A 27 -19.38 18.76 9.82
CA GLN A 27 -18.48 18.95 10.98
C GLN A 27 -17.01 18.82 10.58
N PHE A 28 -16.70 17.90 9.68
CA PHE A 28 -15.34 17.63 9.19
C PHE A 28 -15.05 18.29 7.84
N LYS A 29 -15.74 19.39 7.52
CA LYS A 29 -15.45 20.23 6.35
C LYS A 29 -14.02 20.76 6.42
N GLY A 30 -13.18 20.33 5.48
CA GLY A 30 -11.74 20.64 5.42
C GLY A 30 -10.89 19.41 5.16
N GLN A 31 -11.44 18.21 5.27
CA GLN A 31 -10.85 17.00 4.73
C GLN A 31 -11.20 16.88 3.24
N ALA A 32 -10.25 16.42 2.44
CA ALA A 32 -10.37 16.34 0.98
C ALA A 32 -11.50 15.40 0.50
N LEU A 33 -12.04 14.55 1.38
CA LEU A 33 -13.09 13.57 1.10
C LEU A 33 -14.19 13.61 2.17
N LYS A 34 -15.38 13.13 1.80
CA LYS A 34 -16.47 12.87 2.75
C LYS A 34 -15.98 11.95 3.89
N THR A 35 -16.45 12.18 5.09
CA THR A 35 -16.13 11.37 6.28
C THR A 35 -17.14 10.25 6.51
N ALA A 36 -18.42 10.49 6.18
CA ALA A 36 -19.51 9.53 6.31
C ALA A 36 -20.01 9.08 4.94
N PHE A 37 -20.12 7.75 4.75
CA PHE A 37 -20.51 7.11 3.49
C PHE A 37 -21.58 6.06 3.74
N PHE A 38 -22.45 5.86 2.76
CA PHE A 38 -23.27 4.65 2.65
C PHE A 38 -22.53 3.64 1.76
N LEU A 39 -22.15 2.48 2.31
CA LEU A 39 -21.37 1.49 1.56
C LEU A 39 -22.12 0.90 0.36
N ALA A 40 -23.46 0.85 0.43
CA ALA A 40 -24.29 0.46 -0.71
C ALA A 40 -24.52 1.67 -1.62
N GLY A 41 -23.76 1.76 -2.70
CA GLY A 41 -23.96 2.77 -3.76
C GLY A 41 -23.07 4.02 -3.64
N ASP A 42 -22.22 4.13 -2.64
CA ASP A 42 -21.26 5.25 -2.59
C ASP A 42 -19.90 4.78 -3.14
N ASP A 43 -19.69 5.09 -4.41
CA ASP A 43 -18.46 4.72 -5.13
C ASP A 43 -17.22 5.46 -4.61
N ASP A 44 -17.39 6.50 -3.82
CA ASP A 44 -16.29 7.33 -3.34
C ASP A 44 -15.73 6.88 -1.98
N SER A 45 -16.28 5.81 -1.39
CA SER A 45 -15.75 5.28 -0.14
C SER A 45 -14.31 4.79 -0.31
N PRO A 46 -13.36 5.21 0.54
CA PRO A 46 -11.98 4.71 0.53
C PRO A 46 -11.87 3.20 0.77
N SER A 47 -12.91 2.58 1.35
CA SER A 47 -12.97 1.13 1.55
C SER A 47 -13.27 0.36 0.27
N ASN A 48 -13.82 1.02 -0.76
CA ASN A 48 -14.19 0.38 -2.01
C ASN A 48 -13.00 0.34 -2.99
N VAL A 49 -12.46 -0.85 -3.26
CA VAL A 49 -11.39 -1.04 -4.25
C VAL A 49 -12.01 -1.08 -5.64
N LYS A 50 -11.69 -0.11 -6.48
CA LYS A 50 -12.22 0.03 -7.85
C LYS A 50 -11.30 -0.58 -8.90
N GLU A 51 -10.02 -0.69 -8.62
CA GLU A 51 -9.00 -1.09 -9.58
C GLU A 51 -7.98 -2.03 -8.97
N TRP A 52 -7.44 -2.93 -9.81
CA TRP A 52 -6.41 -3.92 -9.46
C TRP A 52 -5.30 -3.88 -10.49
N ILE A 53 -4.09 -4.18 -10.03
CA ILE A 53 -2.91 -4.33 -10.87
C ILE A 53 -2.54 -5.81 -10.91
N SER A 54 -2.42 -6.36 -12.10
CA SER A 54 -2.02 -7.75 -12.28
C SER A 54 -0.63 -8.02 -11.70
N SER A 55 -0.45 -9.21 -11.17
CA SER A 55 0.85 -9.74 -10.78
C SER A 55 1.68 -10.26 -11.97
N GLY A 56 1.12 -10.20 -13.19
CA GLY A 56 1.67 -10.85 -14.37
C GLY A 56 1.31 -12.34 -14.50
N CYS A 57 0.54 -12.88 -13.55
CA CYS A 57 0.11 -14.28 -13.53
C CYS A 57 -1.38 -14.38 -13.18
N SER A 58 -2.21 -14.81 -14.13
CA SER A 58 -3.67 -14.87 -13.96
C SER A 58 -4.13 -15.77 -12.80
N MET A 59 -3.41 -16.87 -12.53
CA MET A 59 -3.72 -17.76 -11.40
C MET A 59 -3.46 -17.06 -10.06
N LEU A 60 -2.37 -16.31 -9.97
CA LEU A 60 -2.04 -15.54 -8.76
C LEU A 60 -3.00 -14.36 -8.59
N ASP A 61 -3.36 -13.67 -9.66
CA ASP A 61 -4.34 -12.58 -9.63
C ASP A 61 -5.69 -13.07 -9.08
N LEU A 62 -6.15 -14.24 -9.55
CA LEU A 62 -7.36 -14.86 -9.06
C LEU A 62 -7.24 -15.24 -7.57
N ALA A 63 -6.10 -15.80 -7.16
CA ALA A 63 -5.86 -16.18 -5.76
C ALA A 63 -5.83 -14.96 -4.81
N ILE A 64 -5.26 -13.83 -5.24
CA ILE A 64 -5.16 -12.60 -4.44
C ILE A 64 -6.52 -11.92 -4.31
N SER A 65 -7.24 -11.74 -5.42
CA SER A 65 -8.40 -10.83 -5.47
C SER A 65 -9.73 -11.54 -5.66
N ASN A 66 -9.73 -12.86 -5.93
CA ASN A 66 -10.91 -13.64 -6.34
C ASN A 66 -11.64 -12.99 -7.55
N ARG A 67 -10.87 -12.41 -8.49
CA ARG A 67 -11.37 -11.70 -9.67
C ARG A 67 -10.61 -12.10 -10.93
N PRO A 68 -11.28 -12.40 -12.05
CA PRO A 68 -10.62 -12.45 -13.35
C PRO A 68 -10.02 -11.05 -13.63
N ASN A 69 -8.79 -11.00 -14.10
CA ASN A 69 -8.03 -9.74 -14.30
C ASN A 69 -7.87 -8.89 -13.02
N GLY A 70 -7.77 -9.55 -11.87
CA GLY A 70 -7.55 -8.92 -10.58
C GLY A 70 -6.09 -8.64 -10.29
N GLY A 71 -5.60 -9.14 -9.15
CA GLY A 71 -4.24 -8.93 -8.66
C GLY A 71 -4.19 -8.01 -7.45
N PHE A 72 -3.18 -7.15 -7.38
CA PHE A 72 -2.97 -6.24 -6.25
C PHE A 72 -3.97 -5.07 -6.23
N PRO A 73 -4.61 -4.79 -5.09
CA PRO A 73 -5.63 -3.75 -5.00
C PRO A 73 -5.02 -2.35 -4.98
N VAL A 74 -5.53 -1.46 -5.81
CA VAL A 74 -5.20 -0.04 -5.79
C VAL A 74 -5.86 0.62 -4.58
N GLY A 75 -5.14 1.49 -3.88
CA GLY A 75 -5.59 2.10 -2.63
C GLY A 75 -5.36 1.19 -1.41
N ARG A 76 -4.44 0.24 -1.51
CA ARG A 76 -4.06 -0.64 -0.39
C ARG A 76 -2.55 -0.77 -0.29
N ILE A 77 -2.11 -1.12 0.92
CA ILE A 77 -0.75 -1.54 1.19
C ILE A 77 -0.72 -3.06 1.14
N THR A 78 0.19 -3.59 0.35
CA THR A 78 0.41 -5.04 0.23
C THR A 78 1.84 -5.36 0.64
N GLU A 79 2.01 -6.38 1.46
CA GLU A 79 3.32 -6.94 1.80
C GLU A 79 3.52 -8.27 1.09
N ILE A 80 4.64 -8.40 0.37
CA ILE A 80 5.09 -9.65 -0.26
C ILE A 80 6.21 -10.21 0.59
N THR A 81 5.94 -11.30 1.29
CA THR A 81 6.91 -11.92 2.18
C THR A 81 7.36 -13.28 1.67
N GLY A 82 8.60 -13.64 1.95
CA GLY A 82 9.15 -14.94 1.58
C GLY A 82 10.61 -15.07 1.96
N LEU A 83 11.13 -16.29 1.79
CA LEU A 83 12.54 -16.57 1.97
C LEU A 83 13.38 -15.83 0.93
N GLU A 84 14.67 -15.78 1.15
CA GLU A 84 15.61 -15.27 0.15
C GLU A 84 15.47 -16.03 -1.17
N ALA A 85 15.66 -15.34 -2.29
CA ALA A 85 15.53 -15.90 -3.65
C ALA A 85 14.16 -16.55 -3.98
N SER A 86 13.08 -16.23 -3.24
CA SER A 86 11.73 -16.76 -3.48
C SER A 86 10.92 -16.02 -4.57
N GLY A 87 11.50 -15.03 -5.24
CA GLY A 87 10.86 -14.29 -6.33
C GLY A 87 10.06 -13.06 -5.89
N LYS A 88 10.26 -12.54 -4.68
CA LYS A 88 9.57 -11.32 -4.19
C LYS A 88 9.78 -10.12 -5.11
N SER A 89 11.04 -9.80 -5.40
CA SER A 89 11.43 -8.70 -6.30
C SER A 89 10.93 -8.93 -7.73
N LEU A 90 10.92 -10.18 -8.20
CA LEU A 90 10.36 -10.55 -9.51
C LEU A 90 8.87 -10.21 -9.59
N LEU A 91 8.10 -10.61 -8.58
CA LEU A 91 6.66 -10.35 -8.51
C LEU A 91 6.36 -8.85 -8.42
N ALA A 92 7.13 -8.13 -7.60
CA ALA A 92 7.01 -6.68 -7.47
C ALA A 92 7.32 -5.96 -8.79
N ALA A 93 8.38 -6.37 -9.51
CA ALA A 93 8.74 -5.80 -10.81
C ALA A 93 7.69 -6.09 -11.90
N HIS A 94 7.10 -7.30 -11.93
CA HIS A 94 5.97 -7.58 -12.82
C HIS A 94 4.79 -6.63 -12.58
N THR A 95 4.49 -6.31 -11.33
CA THR A 95 3.40 -5.36 -11.00
C THR A 95 3.70 -3.95 -11.54
N LEU A 96 4.96 -3.52 -11.55
CA LEU A 96 5.36 -2.24 -12.16
C LEU A 96 5.16 -2.27 -13.68
N ALA A 97 5.58 -3.35 -14.36
CA ALA A 97 5.36 -3.50 -15.79
C ALA A 97 3.86 -3.48 -16.14
N GLU A 98 3.02 -4.16 -15.36
CA GLU A 98 1.57 -4.16 -15.55
C GLU A 98 0.95 -2.77 -15.28
N THR A 99 1.49 -2.01 -14.33
CA THR A 99 1.10 -0.61 -14.11
C THR A 99 1.39 0.26 -15.32
N GLN A 100 2.58 0.14 -15.91
CA GLN A 100 2.97 0.89 -17.10
C GLN A 100 2.10 0.53 -18.31
N LYS A 101 1.75 -0.75 -18.51
CA LYS A 101 0.81 -1.19 -19.55
C LYS A 101 -0.56 -0.51 -19.44
N LYS A 102 -0.98 -0.16 -18.23
CA LYS A 102 -2.20 0.63 -17.97
C LYS A 102 -2.00 2.14 -18.09
N GLY A 103 -0.83 2.61 -18.50
CA GLY A 103 -0.48 4.02 -18.57
C GLY A 103 -0.21 4.67 -17.21
N GLY A 104 -0.04 3.87 -16.15
CA GLY A 104 0.27 4.34 -14.79
C GLY A 104 1.73 4.73 -14.61
N LEU A 105 2.01 5.39 -13.49
CA LEU A 105 3.37 5.69 -13.03
C LEU A 105 3.90 4.53 -12.20
N ALA A 106 5.03 3.98 -12.61
CA ALA A 106 5.78 2.95 -11.90
C ALA A 106 6.91 3.60 -11.10
N VAL A 107 6.97 3.32 -9.80
CA VAL A 107 8.02 3.79 -8.90
C VAL A 107 8.67 2.61 -8.20
N TYR A 108 9.98 2.52 -8.29
CA TYR A 108 10.77 1.50 -7.60
C TYR A 108 11.71 2.16 -6.60
N ILE A 109 11.47 1.94 -5.32
CA ILE A 109 12.34 2.38 -4.21
C ILE A 109 13.20 1.17 -3.83
N ASP A 110 14.50 1.28 -4.07
CA ASP A 110 15.48 0.21 -3.82
C ASP A 110 16.32 0.56 -2.60
N THR A 111 16.26 -0.28 -1.57
CA THR A 111 17.01 -0.08 -0.32
C THR A 111 18.27 -0.93 -0.23
N GLU A 112 18.43 -1.89 -1.14
CA GLU A 112 19.57 -2.80 -1.16
C GLU A 112 20.51 -2.51 -2.33
N SER A 113 20.11 -1.63 -3.26
CA SER A 113 20.84 -1.31 -4.51
C SER A 113 21.19 -2.57 -5.31
N ALA A 114 20.32 -3.58 -5.25
CA ALA A 114 20.56 -4.90 -5.82
C ALA A 114 19.89 -5.12 -7.19
N THR A 115 19.02 -4.19 -7.61
CA THR A 115 18.21 -4.35 -8.81
C THR A 115 18.95 -3.87 -10.05
N SER A 116 19.10 -4.76 -11.05
CA SER A 116 19.74 -4.41 -12.32
C SER A 116 18.72 -3.95 -13.37
N SER A 117 19.15 -3.04 -14.24
CA SER A 117 18.37 -2.59 -15.40
C SER A 117 18.02 -3.73 -16.37
N GLU A 118 18.93 -4.69 -16.53
CA GLU A 118 18.72 -5.87 -17.37
C GLU A 118 17.58 -6.74 -16.84
N PHE A 119 17.54 -6.97 -15.52
CA PHE A 119 16.47 -7.71 -14.86
C PHE A 119 15.10 -7.04 -15.06
N LEU A 120 14.99 -5.74 -14.84
CA LEU A 120 13.75 -4.98 -15.01
C LEU A 120 13.29 -4.99 -16.48
N THR A 121 14.22 -4.81 -17.42
CA THR A 121 13.93 -4.85 -18.85
C THR A 121 13.46 -6.23 -19.30
N ALA A 122 14.08 -7.30 -18.81
CA ALA A 122 13.66 -8.67 -19.12
C ALA A 122 12.24 -8.99 -18.66
N ILE A 123 11.78 -8.36 -17.59
CA ILE A 123 10.39 -8.47 -17.08
C ILE A 123 9.41 -7.65 -17.94
N GLY A 124 9.90 -6.67 -18.67
CA GLY A 124 9.10 -5.78 -19.52
C GLY A 124 8.79 -4.42 -18.87
N VAL A 125 9.58 -4.03 -17.88
CA VAL A 125 9.53 -2.66 -17.32
C VAL A 125 10.20 -1.70 -18.30
N ASP A 126 9.51 -0.63 -18.67
CA ASP A 126 10.10 0.47 -19.43
C ASP A 126 10.86 1.40 -18.49
N LEU A 127 12.19 1.33 -18.57
CA LEU A 127 13.08 2.12 -17.71
C LEU A 127 13.01 3.63 -17.97
N ASN A 128 12.55 4.05 -19.16
CA ASN A 128 12.45 5.48 -19.49
C ASN A 128 11.27 6.16 -18.78
N THR A 129 10.29 5.38 -18.35
CA THR A 129 9.06 5.89 -17.71
C THR A 129 8.89 5.41 -16.29
N MET A 130 9.85 4.64 -15.76
CA MET A 130 9.90 4.22 -14.36
C MET A 130 10.75 5.20 -13.55
N LEU A 131 10.25 5.61 -12.38
CA LEU A 131 11.04 6.34 -11.41
C LEU A 131 11.79 5.34 -10.49
N TYR A 132 13.13 5.39 -10.54
CA TYR A 132 14.00 4.60 -9.65
C TYR A 132 14.58 5.51 -8.57
N VAL A 133 14.45 5.10 -7.31
CA VAL A 133 14.85 5.91 -6.14
C VAL A 133 15.63 5.02 -5.16
N PRO A 134 16.97 5.11 -5.14
CA PRO A 134 17.77 4.43 -4.11
C PRO A 134 17.69 5.19 -2.78
N LEU A 135 17.27 4.51 -1.71
CA LEU A 135 17.13 5.09 -0.36
C LEU A 135 17.64 4.10 0.69
N GLU A 136 18.15 4.63 1.80
CA GLU A 136 18.77 3.83 2.85
C GLU A 136 17.95 3.78 4.15
N THR A 137 17.10 4.78 4.41
CA THR A 137 16.39 4.87 5.69
C THR A 137 14.87 4.80 5.55
N VAL A 138 14.23 4.23 6.59
CA VAL A 138 12.77 4.12 6.67
C VAL A 138 12.11 5.49 6.57
N GLU A 139 12.70 6.49 7.23
CA GLU A 139 12.20 7.86 7.23
C GLU A 139 12.20 8.46 5.83
N GLU A 140 13.30 8.30 5.07
CA GLU A 140 13.42 8.79 3.69
C GLU A 140 12.43 8.09 2.76
N ILE A 141 12.19 6.79 2.93
CA ILE A 141 11.22 6.03 2.16
C ILE A 141 9.82 6.66 2.29
N PHE A 142 9.36 6.88 3.53
CA PHE A 142 8.02 7.42 3.74
C PHE A 142 7.91 8.90 3.35
N GLU A 143 8.91 9.73 3.59
CA GLU A 143 8.99 11.12 3.11
C GLU A 143 8.93 11.17 1.57
N THR A 144 9.61 10.25 0.90
CA THR A 144 9.61 10.16 -0.58
C THR A 144 8.25 9.70 -1.10
N ILE A 145 7.63 8.69 -0.50
CA ILE A 145 6.27 8.25 -0.85
C ILE A 145 5.29 9.43 -0.74
N GLU A 146 5.33 10.18 0.38
CA GLU A 146 4.48 11.35 0.57
C GLU A 146 4.71 12.39 -0.54
N THR A 147 5.96 12.70 -0.84
CA THR A 147 6.34 13.67 -1.87
C THR A 147 5.85 13.26 -3.27
N ILE A 148 6.06 12.01 -3.65
CA ILE A 148 5.63 11.47 -4.96
C ILE A 148 4.12 11.60 -5.10
N VAL A 149 3.36 11.12 -4.12
CA VAL A 149 1.90 11.12 -4.17
C VAL A 149 1.36 12.55 -4.22
N GLU A 150 1.89 13.46 -3.40
CA GLU A 150 1.47 14.87 -3.44
C GLU A 150 1.73 15.52 -4.80
N GLN A 151 2.89 15.30 -5.40
CA GLN A 151 3.22 15.88 -6.70
C GLN A 151 2.38 15.29 -7.83
N VAL A 152 2.17 13.98 -7.83
CA VAL A 152 1.32 13.33 -8.82
C VAL A 152 -0.13 13.85 -8.70
N ARG A 153 -0.69 13.95 -7.50
CA ARG A 153 -2.07 14.42 -7.30
C ARG A 153 -2.28 15.90 -7.61
N LYS A 154 -1.23 16.71 -7.52
CA LYS A 154 -1.24 18.09 -8.02
C LYS A 154 -1.26 18.17 -9.54
N SER A 155 -0.62 17.23 -10.23
CA SER A 155 -0.50 17.19 -11.69
C SER A 155 -1.67 16.44 -12.34
N ASP A 156 -2.03 15.29 -11.81
CA ASP A 156 -3.07 14.40 -12.33
C ASP A 156 -3.71 13.62 -11.17
N LYS A 157 -4.95 13.98 -10.86
CA LYS A 157 -5.69 13.40 -9.72
C LYS A 157 -6.05 11.93 -9.90
N ASP A 158 -6.21 11.49 -11.15
CA ASP A 158 -6.68 10.15 -11.47
C ASP A 158 -5.55 9.22 -11.95
N ARG A 159 -4.31 9.73 -12.02
CA ARG A 159 -3.16 8.95 -12.44
C ARG A 159 -2.99 7.69 -11.59
N LEU A 160 -3.00 6.53 -12.25
CA LEU A 160 -2.64 5.28 -11.60
C LEU A 160 -1.17 5.31 -11.17
N VAL A 161 -0.91 4.94 -9.92
CA VAL A 161 0.46 4.93 -9.37
C VAL A 161 0.68 3.64 -8.60
N THR A 162 1.76 2.95 -8.93
CA THR A 162 2.27 1.82 -8.14
C THR A 162 3.66 2.17 -7.61
N ILE A 163 3.81 2.04 -6.30
CA ILE A 163 5.10 2.23 -5.61
C ILE A 163 5.51 0.89 -5.01
N VAL A 164 6.67 0.41 -5.39
CA VAL A 164 7.32 -0.77 -4.79
C VAL A 164 8.47 -0.29 -3.92
N VAL A 165 8.57 -0.84 -2.72
CA VAL A 165 9.71 -0.68 -1.81
C VAL A 165 10.37 -2.04 -1.64
N ASP A 166 11.58 -2.21 -2.16
CA ASP A 166 12.32 -3.47 -2.14
C ASP A 166 13.70 -3.27 -1.49
N SER A 167 13.87 -3.69 -0.26
CA SER A 167 12.93 -4.27 0.69
C SER A 167 12.79 -3.36 1.94
N ILE A 168 11.65 -3.42 2.63
CA ILE A 168 11.52 -2.68 3.91
C ILE A 168 12.51 -3.18 4.97
N MET A 169 12.99 -4.41 4.80
CA MET A 169 14.00 -5.00 5.67
C MET A 169 15.38 -4.40 5.46
N GLY A 170 15.77 -4.10 4.22
CA GLY A 170 17.07 -3.52 3.87
C GLY A 170 17.27 -2.11 4.42
N ALA A 171 16.17 -1.35 4.62
CA ALA A 171 16.25 0.00 5.15
C ALA A 171 16.70 0.03 6.62
N SER A 172 17.58 0.96 6.97
CA SER A 172 17.95 1.31 8.35
C SER A 172 17.06 2.44 8.89
N THR A 173 17.32 2.93 10.09
CA THR A 173 16.76 4.20 10.58
C THR A 173 17.83 5.29 10.59
N LYS A 174 17.44 6.56 10.56
CA LYS A 174 18.39 7.68 10.68
C LYS A 174 19.21 7.58 11.97
N ILE A 175 18.60 7.02 13.02
CA ILE A 175 19.28 6.79 14.32
C ILE A 175 20.33 5.69 14.18
N GLU A 176 20.01 4.58 13.54
CA GLU A 176 20.96 3.49 13.28
C GLU A 176 22.12 3.95 12.41
N MET A 177 21.87 4.74 11.37
CA MET A 177 22.91 5.27 10.48
C MET A 177 23.86 6.24 11.18
N SER A 178 23.39 6.95 12.22
CA SER A 178 24.21 7.91 13.00
C SER A 178 24.91 7.29 14.21
N ALA A 179 24.63 6.02 14.54
CA ALA A 179 25.16 5.35 15.71
C ALA A 179 26.53 4.71 15.46
N GLU A 180 27.34 4.63 16.52
CA GLU A 180 28.56 3.83 16.51
C GLU A 180 28.21 2.32 16.51
N TYR A 181 29.03 1.50 15.84
CA TYR A 181 28.78 0.05 15.66
C TYR A 181 28.71 -0.75 16.96
N ASP A 182 29.18 -0.20 18.08
CA ASP A 182 29.29 -0.89 19.38
C ASP A 182 28.06 -0.70 20.29
N LYS A 183 27.00 0.00 19.86
CA LYS A 183 25.81 0.27 20.69
C LYS A 183 24.66 -0.66 20.36
N ASP A 184 24.37 -1.56 21.27
CA ASP A 184 23.16 -2.40 21.23
C ASP A 184 21.88 -1.59 21.53
N GLY A 185 20.76 -1.91 20.89
CA GLY A 185 19.43 -1.39 21.28
C GLY A 185 18.59 -0.73 20.19
N TYR A 186 19.08 -0.61 18.97
CA TYR A 186 18.39 0.12 17.89
C TYR A 186 17.29 -0.69 17.17
N ALA A 187 17.29 -2.02 17.26
CA ALA A 187 16.29 -2.89 16.60
C ALA A 187 14.83 -2.53 16.99
N THR A 188 14.62 -2.08 18.23
CA THR A 188 13.30 -1.66 18.71
C THR A 188 12.85 -0.32 18.09
N SER A 189 13.78 0.58 17.77
CA SER A 189 13.46 1.88 17.20
C SER A 189 12.88 1.77 15.79
N LYS A 190 13.41 0.89 14.96
CA LYS A 190 12.91 0.62 13.60
C LYS A 190 11.45 0.17 13.60
N SER A 191 11.08 -0.80 14.45
CA SER A 191 9.70 -1.29 14.56
C SER A 191 8.73 -0.18 14.99
N ILE A 192 9.14 0.70 15.91
CA ILE A 192 8.33 1.83 16.37
C ILE A 192 8.11 2.84 15.23
N ILE A 193 9.19 3.21 14.52
CA ILE A 193 9.14 4.17 13.42
C ILE A 193 8.26 3.62 12.30
N LEU A 194 8.48 2.36 11.90
CA LEU A 194 7.72 1.69 10.87
C LEU A 194 6.22 1.62 11.24
N SER A 195 5.89 1.24 12.48
CA SER A 195 4.50 1.19 12.95
C SER A 195 3.83 2.58 12.93
N LYS A 196 4.55 3.65 13.28
CA LYS A 196 4.04 5.03 13.19
C LYS A 196 3.80 5.44 11.75
N ALA A 197 4.76 5.18 10.87
CA ALA A 197 4.69 5.51 9.46
C ALA A 197 3.52 4.77 8.78
N MET A 198 3.37 3.47 9.01
CA MET A 198 2.26 2.68 8.48
C MET A 198 0.90 3.22 8.90
N ARG A 199 0.71 3.56 10.19
CA ARG A 199 -0.55 4.17 10.66
C ARG A 199 -0.84 5.51 9.97
N LYS A 200 0.19 6.33 9.72
CA LYS A 200 0.05 7.61 9.03
C LYS A 200 -0.39 7.42 7.58
N VAL A 201 0.26 6.51 6.85
CA VAL A 201 0.06 6.39 5.41
C VAL A 201 -1.13 5.53 5.01
N THR A 202 -1.59 4.58 5.83
CA THR A 202 -2.64 3.62 5.45
C THR A 202 -3.91 4.29 4.93
N ASN A 203 -4.48 5.21 5.70
CA ASN A 203 -5.71 5.92 5.30
C ASN A 203 -5.47 6.87 4.12
N TRP A 204 -4.28 7.43 4.05
CA TRP A 204 -3.90 8.34 2.98
C TRP A 204 -3.71 7.59 1.65
N ILE A 205 -3.01 6.46 1.63
CA ILE A 205 -2.86 5.58 0.48
C ILE A 205 -4.23 5.12 -0.06
N ALA A 206 -5.18 4.82 0.83
CA ALA A 206 -6.53 4.45 0.43
C ALA A 206 -7.26 5.60 -0.28
N ARG A 207 -7.17 6.81 0.27
CA ARG A 207 -7.80 8.01 -0.30
C ARG A 207 -7.19 8.42 -1.63
N GLU A 208 -5.86 8.39 -1.69
CA GLU A 208 -5.11 8.78 -2.90
C GLU A 208 -5.03 7.67 -3.94
N ARG A 209 -5.61 6.48 -3.67
CA ARG A 209 -5.65 5.34 -4.59
C ARG A 209 -4.27 4.99 -5.14
N ILE A 210 -3.34 4.72 -4.24
CA ILE A 210 -1.99 4.28 -4.58
C ILE A 210 -1.90 2.77 -4.36
N CYS A 211 -1.31 2.04 -5.29
CA CYS A 211 -0.90 0.66 -5.07
C CYS A 211 0.48 0.67 -4.43
N LEU A 212 0.56 0.44 -3.11
CA LEU A 212 1.82 0.43 -2.38
C LEU A 212 2.20 -0.99 -1.99
N ILE A 213 3.37 -1.44 -2.45
CA ILE A 213 3.87 -2.80 -2.24
C ILE A 213 5.20 -2.73 -1.50
N PHE A 214 5.29 -3.46 -0.40
CA PHE A 214 6.55 -3.72 0.31
C PHE A 214 6.98 -5.16 0.10
N THR A 215 8.23 -5.39 -0.23
CA THR A 215 8.84 -6.72 -0.09
C THR A 215 9.46 -6.85 1.29
N ASN A 216 9.39 -8.06 1.87
CA ASN A 216 9.97 -8.34 3.17
C ASN A 216 10.52 -9.77 3.24
N GLN A 217 11.50 -9.99 4.10
CA GLN A 217 12.11 -11.32 4.31
C GLN A 217 11.47 -12.01 5.50
N LEU A 218 11.27 -13.33 5.37
CA LEU A 218 10.92 -14.19 6.49
C LEU A 218 12.18 -14.59 7.25
N ARG A 219 12.11 -14.51 8.57
CA ARG A 219 13.16 -14.95 9.49
C ARG A 219 12.62 -15.96 10.47
N VAL A 220 13.51 -16.84 10.95
CA VAL A 220 13.17 -17.81 11.98
C VAL A 220 13.13 -17.11 13.34
N LYS A 221 12.06 -17.31 14.09
CA LYS A 221 11.96 -16.86 15.49
C LYS A 221 12.92 -17.66 16.36
N MET A 222 13.86 -16.99 17.00
CA MET A 222 14.78 -17.65 17.93
C MET A 222 14.02 -18.18 19.15
N GLY A 223 14.33 -19.42 19.57
CA GLY A 223 13.76 -20.02 20.78
C GLY A 223 12.34 -20.59 20.64
N VAL A 224 11.74 -20.59 19.46
CA VAL A 224 10.43 -21.20 19.22
C VAL A 224 10.62 -22.62 18.69
N SER A 225 10.38 -23.61 19.54
CA SER A 225 10.48 -25.03 19.17
C SER A 225 9.16 -25.64 18.67
N PHE A 226 8.03 -24.92 18.86
CA PHE A 226 6.69 -25.42 18.52
C PHE A 226 5.82 -24.32 17.94
N GLY A 227 5.02 -24.62 16.93
CA GLY A 227 4.15 -23.66 16.25
C GLY A 227 4.82 -22.96 15.07
N ASP A 228 4.31 -21.77 14.69
CA ASP A 228 4.85 -21.01 13.57
C ASP A 228 6.22 -20.40 13.92
N GLN A 229 7.26 -20.96 13.30
CA GLN A 229 8.64 -20.55 13.50
C GLN A 229 9.03 -19.32 12.67
N TRP A 230 8.18 -18.83 11.79
CA TRP A 230 8.49 -17.73 10.90
C TRP A 230 7.93 -16.41 11.41
N THR A 231 8.63 -15.32 11.13
CA THR A 231 8.17 -13.95 11.35
C THR A 231 8.71 -13.05 10.25
N THR A 232 7.98 -11.99 9.96
CA THR A 232 8.51 -10.91 9.12
C THR A 232 9.42 -10.02 9.94
N ALA A 233 10.45 -9.52 9.32
CA ALA A 233 11.36 -8.61 9.99
C ALA A 233 10.73 -7.21 10.11
N GLY A 234 10.89 -6.60 11.28
CA GLY A 234 10.36 -5.25 11.56
C GLY A 234 8.92 -5.21 12.10
N CYS A 235 8.31 -6.38 12.35
CA CYS A 235 7.01 -6.50 13.03
C CYS A 235 7.17 -6.93 14.47
#